data_6c5247c3ccd8a88e2ebddf573c2af11f
#
_entry.id   6c5247c3ccd8a88e2ebddf573c2af11f
#
_cell.length_a   1.000
_cell.length_b   1.000
_cell.length_c   1.000
_cell.angle_alpha   90.00
_cell.angle_beta   90.00
_cell.angle_gamma   90.00
#
_symmetry.space_group_name_H-M   'P 1'
#
loop_
_entity.id
_entity.type
_entity.pdbx_description
1 polymer ?
#
loop_
_entity_poly.entity_id
_entity_poly.type
_entity_poly.pdbx_seq_one_letter_code
_entity_poly.pdbx_strand_id
1 'polypeptide(L)'
;MFRFFCLWVLLTSSVTFAELTELESRISEIARQKKDSAIALLEEVVNINSGTMNHAGVKAVGDVFRRELDRLGFTTHWHDMSTVNRSGHLFAENQGSGVCQLLIGHLDTVFEQNSAFQQFTRLADKATGPGVNDMKGGDVVIIKALETLADAGVLDYSRYIVAFTGDEEKSGSPKSVSRGHLLEAAEQCDLALGFEYAKGLDSAAVARR
;
A
#
# COMPACT_ATOMS: atom_id res chain seq x y z
N MET A 1 -63.87 24.04 24.93
CA MET A 1 -63.01 24.42 23.83
C MET A 1 -61.54 24.27 24.25
N PHE A 2 -60.99 23.05 24.13
CA PHE A 2 -59.59 22.73 24.53
C PHE A 2 -58.69 22.89 23.34
N ARG A 3 -57.69 23.80 23.40
CA ARG A 3 -56.65 23.98 22.41
C ARG A 3 -55.46 23.07 22.76
N PHE A 4 -55.23 22.04 21.97
CA PHE A 4 -54.01 21.24 22.00
C PHE A 4 -52.88 22.05 21.38
N PHE A 5 -51.85 22.35 22.16
CA PHE A 5 -50.59 22.93 21.69
C PHE A 5 -49.64 21.76 21.39
N CYS A 6 -49.45 21.43 20.11
CA CYS A 6 -48.41 20.49 19.68
C CYS A 6 -47.05 21.16 19.74
N LEU A 7 -46.21 20.78 20.71
CA LEU A 7 -44.84 21.19 20.82
C LEU A 7 -43.99 20.34 19.82
N TRP A 8 -43.58 20.92 18.70
CA TRP A 8 -42.60 20.29 17.81
C TRP A 8 -41.21 20.44 18.38
N VAL A 9 -40.63 19.35 18.91
CA VAL A 9 -39.20 19.28 19.26
C VAL A 9 -38.42 18.99 17.99
N LEU A 10 -37.75 20.01 17.45
CA LEU A 10 -36.77 19.87 16.40
C LEU A 10 -35.52 19.23 17.01
N LEU A 11 -35.34 17.92 16.80
CA LEU A 11 -34.09 17.24 17.04
C LEU A 11 -33.08 17.66 15.93
N THR A 12 -32.29 18.68 16.19
CA THR A 12 -31.11 18.98 15.39
C THR A 12 -30.04 17.94 15.73
N SER A 13 -29.88 16.93 14.88
CA SER A 13 -28.71 16.08 14.91
C SER A 13 -27.48 16.91 14.49
N SER A 14 -26.71 17.37 15.45
CA SER A 14 -25.39 17.92 15.19
C SER A 14 -24.50 16.78 14.69
N VAL A 15 -24.07 16.84 13.44
CA VAL A 15 -22.98 16.00 12.92
C VAL A 15 -21.71 16.52 13.59
N THR A 16 -21.29 15.88 14.67
CA THR A 16 -19.97 16.12 15.28
C THR A 16 -18.96 15.39 14.42
N PHE A 17 -18.17 16.13 13.64
CA PHE A 17 -16.92 15.60 13.09
C PHE A 17 -15.98 15.39 14.29
N ALA A 18 -15.42 14.18 14.41
CA ALA A 18 -14.38 13.95 15.40
C ALA A 18 -13.17 14.83 15.03
N GLU A 19 -12.73 15.66 15.98
CA GLU A 19 -11.48 16.41 15.81
C GLU A 19 -10.30 15.43 15.86
N LEU A 20 -9.30 15.66 15.02
CA LEU A 20 -8.06 14.90 15.06
C LEU A 20 -7.35 15.17 16.39
N THR A 21 -6.79 14.13 16.98
CA THR A 21 -5.87 14.28 18.12
C THR A 21 -4.61 15.04 17.68
N GLU A 22 -3.83 15.53 18.64
CA GLU A 22 -2.54 16.19 18.36
C GLU A 22 -1.60 15.28 17.56
N LEU A 23 -1.57 13.98 17.90
CA LEU A 23 -0.76 12.99 17.18
C LEU A 23 -1.24 12.81 15.73
N GLU A 24 -2.54 12.64 15.51
CA GLU A 24 -3.11 12.50 14.15
C GLU A 24 -2.88 13.76 13.32
N SER A 25 -2.99 14.94 13.90
CA SER A 25 -2.70 16.21 13.27
C SER A 25 -1.21 16.31 12.87
N ARG A 26 -0.30 15.88 13.74
CA ARG A 26 1.14 15.81 13.47
C ARG A 26 1.46 14.83 12.36
N ILE A 27 0.89 13.61 12.39
CA ILE A 27 1.05 12.59 11.33
C ILE A 27 0.57 13.14 9.98
N SER A 28 -0.60 13.79 9.97
CA SER A 28 -1.16 14.39 8.75
C SER A 28 -0.23 15.47 8.17
N GLU A 29 0.38 16.31 9.01
CA GLU A 29 1.32 17.34 8.56
C GLU A 29 2.61 16.74 7.99
N ILE A 30 3.20 15.75 8.68
CA ILE A 30 4.40 15.03 8.18
C ILE A 30 4.09 14.36 6.84
N ALA A 31 2.93 13.71 6.70
CA ALA A 31 2.53 13.05 5.45
C ALA A 31 2.44 14.04 4.27
N ARG A 32 1.90 15.25 4.49
CA ARG A 32 1.84 16.30 3.44
C ARG A 32 3.22 16.71 2.95
N GLN A 33 4.21 16.76 3.84
CA GLN A 33 5.60 17.15 3.50
C GLN A 33 6.32 16.10 2.65
N LYS A 34 5.82 14.83 2.62
CA LYS A 34 6.41 13.75 1.83
C LYS A 34 5.96 13.68 0.37
N LYS A 35 5.06 14.57 -0.05
CA LYS A 35 4.45 14.53 -1.39
C LYS A 35 5.50 14.47 -2.52
N ASP A 36 6.50 15.34 -2.50
CA ASP A 36 7.48 15.41 -3.60
C ASP A 36 8.38 14.17 -3.60
N SER A 37 8.79 13.67 -2.43
CA SER A 37 9.57 12.44 -2.33
C SER A 37 8.76 11.21 -2.72
N ALA A 38 7.45 11.21 -2.47
CA ALA A 38 6.55 10.14 -2.93
C ALA A 38 6.46 10.10 -4.47
N ILE A 39 6.31 11.28 -5.10
CA ILE A 39 6.27 11.38 -6.57
C ILE A 39 7.61 10.95 -7.17
N ALA A 40 8.74 11.34 -6.57
CA ALA A 40 10.07 10.93 -7.05
C ALA A 40 10.28 9.41 -6.96
N LEU A 41 9.86 8.78 -5.85
CA LEU A 41 9.92 7.33 -5.70
C LEU A 41 8.99 6.63 -6.70
N LEU A 42 7.79 7.17 -6.93
CA LEU A 42 6.85 6.63 -7.92
C LEU A 42 7.46 6.70 -9.33
N GLU A 43 8.07 7.82 -9.71
CA GLU A 43 8.74 7.97 -10.99
C GLU A 43 9.89 6.96 -11.15
N GLU A 44 10.71 6.75 -10.11
CA GLU A 44 11.78 5.76 -10.11
C GLU A 44 11.25 4.36 -10.42
N VAL A 45 10.24 3.89 -9.67
CA VAL A 45 9.74 2.51 -9.83
C VAL A 45 8.88 2.33 -11.09
N VAL A 46 8.19 3.36 -11.55
CA VAL A 46 7.39 3.29 -12.79
C VAL A 46 8.27 3.19 -14.02
N ASN A 47 9.42 3.86 -14.03
CA ASN A 47 10.39 3.80 -15.14
C ASN A 47 11.17 2.47 -15.20
N ILE A 48 11.02 1.60 -14.21
CA ILE A 48 11.50 0.21 -14.27
C ILE A 48 10.35 -0.65 -14.82
N ASN A 49 10.54 -1.22 -16.03
CA ASN A 49 9.55 -2.18 -16.54
C ASN A 49 9.49 -3.40 -15.63
N SER A 50 8.31 -3.70 -15.11
CA SER A 50 8.04 -4.87 -14.26
C SER A 50 6.81 -5.66 -14.73
N GLY A 51 6.62 -5.82 -16.04
CA GLY A 51 5.67 -6.82 -16.53
C GLY A 51 5.94 -8.16 -15.85
N THR A 52 4.89 -8.90 -15.48
CA THR A 52 5.02 -10.11 -14.62
C THR A 52 6.10 -11.08 -15.12
N MET A 53 6.26 -11.21 -16.45
CA MET A 53 7.24 -12.10 -17.04
C MET A 53 8.63 -11.48 -17.19
N ASN A 54 8.80 -10.20 -16.92
CA ASN A 54 10.09 -9.56 -16.80
C ASN A 54 10.66 -9.76 -15.38
N HIS A 55 11.12 -10.96 -15.06
CA HIS A 55 11.58 -11.33 -13.73
C HIS A 55 12.67 -10.39 -13.18
N ALA A 56 13.59 -9.94 -14.05
CA ALA A 56 14.63 -9.01 -13.64
C ALA A 56 14.06 -7.63 -13.26
N GLY A 57 13.06 -7.15 -13.99
CA GLY A 57 12.39 -5.88 -13.71
C GLY A 57 11.57 -5.92 -12.45
N VAL A 58 10.80 -7.00 -12.22
CA VAL A 58 10.06 -7.21 -10.96
C VAL A 58 11.02 -7.21 -9.77
N LYS A 59 12.16 -7.93 -9.90
CA LYS A 59 13.20 -7.94 -8.86
C LYS A 59 13.79 -6.54 -8.63
N ALA A 60 14.06 -5.78 -9.69
CA ALA A 60 14.60 -4.44 -9.59
C ALA A 60 13.66 -3.47 -8.87
N VAL A 61 12.35 -3.52 -9.14
CA VAL A 61 11.34 -2.77 -8.38
C VAL A 61 11.35 -3.21 -6.92
N GLY A 62 11.41 -4.52 -6.65
CA GLY A 62 11.54 -5.05 -5.30
C GLY A 62 12.78 -4.53 -4.57
N ASP A 63 13.93 -4.39 -5.26
CA ASP A 63 15.17 -3.86 -4.67
C ASP A 63 15.06 -2.38 -4.33
N VAL A 64 14.32 -1.58 -5.10
CA VAL A 64 14.02 -0.19 -4.75
C VAL A 64 13.23 -0.12 -3.45
N PHE A 65 12.13 -0.86 -3.33
CA PHE A 65 11.31 -0.87 -2.11
C PHE A 65 12.04 -1.49 -0.92
N ARG A 66 12.87 -2.52 -1.14
CA ARG A 66 13.75 -3.06 -0.10
C ARG A 66 14.64 -1.96 0.48
N ARG A 67 15.30 -1.17 -0.35
CA ARG A 67 16.15 -0.06 0.09
C ARG A 67 15.39 0.91 1.01
N GLU A 68 14.15 1.24 0.68
CA GLU A 68 13.32 2.13 1.52
C GLU A 68 12.93 1.47 2.85
N LEU A 69 12.55 0.19 2.83
CA LEU A 69 12.20 -0.57 4.04
C LEU A 69 13.42 -0.82 4.95
N ASP A 70 14.57 -1.14 4.39
CA ASP A 70 15.83 -1.30 5.13
C ASP A 70 16.21 0.00 5.87
N ARG A 71 16.00 1.19 5.26
CA ARG A 71 16.23 2.50 5.90
C ARG A 71 15.32 2.74 7.10
N LEU A 72 14.14 2.16 7.09
CA LEU A 72 13.18 2.22 8.20
C LEU A 72 13.43 1.16 9.28
N GLY A 73 14.49 0.35 9.13
CA GLY A 73 14.86 -0.69 10.09
C GLY A 73 14.06 -1.99 9.96
N PHE A 74 13.35 -2.18 8.87
CA PHE A 74 12.67 -3.44 8.61
C PHE A 74 13.68 -4.54 8.27
N THR A 75 13.41 -5.77 8.73
CA THR A 75 14.08 -6.96 8.23
C THR A 75 13.42 -7.40 6.94
N THR A 76 14.16 -7.36 5.83
CA THR A 76 13.63 -7.67 4.51
C THR A 76 14.04 -9.06 4.03
N HIS A 77 13.13 -9.74 3.34
CA HIS A 77 13.36 -11.03 2.74
C HIS A 77 12.79 -11.12 1.32
N TRP A 78 13.57 -11.70 0.39
CA TRP A 78 13.10 -12.01 -0.96
C TRP A 78 12.78 -13.49 -1.06
N HIS A 79 11.52 -13.81 -1.32
CA HIS A 79 11.08 -15.19 -1.60
C HIS A 79 11.17 -15.45 -3.09
N ASP A 80 12.11 -16.29 -3.50
CA ASP A 80 12.27 -16.70 -4.90
C ASP A 80 11.09 -17.55 -5.36
N MET A 81 10.53 -17.21 -6.54
CA MET A 81 9.40 -17.93 -7.15
C MET A 81 9.75 -18.55 -8.51
N SER A 82 11.04 -18.80 -8.75
CA SER A 82 11.53 -19.43 -9.99
C SER A 82 10.91 -20.81 -10.24
N THR A 83 10.59 -21.57 -9.18
CA THR A 83 9.93 -22.89 -9.27
C THR A 83 8.55 -22.86 -9.90
N VAL A 84 7.88 -21.71 -9.87
CA VAL A 84 6.60 -21.46 -10.51
C VAL A 84 6.72 -20.47 -11.68
N ASN A 85 7.93 -20.29 -12.19
CA ASN A 85 8.26 -19.40 -13.29
C ASN A 85 7.82 -17.96 -13.05
N ARG A 86 8.15 -17.42 -11.87
CA ARG A 86 7.94 -16.03 -11.46
C ARG A 86 9.21 -15.48 -10.80
N SER A 87 9.31 -14.16 -10.70
CA SER A 87 10.47 -13.50 -10.12
C SER A 87 10.59 -13.80 -8.62
N GLY A 88 9.63 -13.40 -7.85
CA GLY A 88 9.62 -13.55 -6.40
C GLY A 88 8.81 -12.47 -5.72
N HIS A 89 8.84 -12.50 -4.39
CA HIS A 89 8.09 -11.59 -3.53
C HIS A 89 9.02 -10.93 -2.51
N LEU A 90 8.79 -9.65 -2.24
CA LEU A 90 9.48 -8.93 -1.16
C LEU A 90 8.59 -8.92 0.08
N PHE A 91 9.10 -9.48 1.18
CA PHE A 91 8.49 -9.37 2.49
C PHE A 91 9.40 -8.56 3.41
N ALA A 92 8.79 -7.81 4.32
CA ALA A 92 9.52 -7.04 5.31
C ALA A 92 8.73 -6.96 6.62
N GLU A 93 9.45 -6.96 7.75
CA GLU A 93 8.86 -6.90 9.08
C GLU A 93 9.65 -5.94 9.97
N ASN A 94 8.94 -5.08 10.73
CA ASN A 94 9.55 -4.27 11.78
C ASN A 94 9.60 -5.02 13.12
N GLN A 95 10.31 -4.45 14.10
CA GLN A 95 10.41 -4.99 15.46
C GLN A 95 9.33 -4.43 16.40
N GLY A 96 8.27 -3.84 15.84
CA GLY A 96 7.18 -3.25 16.63
C GLY A 96 6.39 -4.28 17.43
N SER A 97 5.65 -3.79 18.42
CA SER A 97 4.80 -4.57 19.29
C SER A 97 3.36 -4.08 19.21
N GLY A 98 2.39 -4.91 19.59
CA GLY A 98 0.96 -4.55 19.54
C GLY A 98 0.25 -5.20 18.35
N VAL A 99 -0.75 -4.52 17.81
CA VAL A 99 -1.59 -5.04 16.71
C VAL A 99 -0.72 -5.30 15.47
N CYS A 100 -0.81 -6.51 14.93
CA CYS A 100 -0.14 -6.86 13.69
C CYS A 100 -0.98 -6.44 12.48
N GLN A 101 -0.37 -5.68 11.57
CA GLN A 101 -0.98 -5.21 10.34
C GLN A 101 -0.21 -5.74 9.14
N LEU A 102 -0.88 -6.50 8.28
CA LEU A 102 -0.33 -6.95 7.00
C LEU A 102 -0.66 -5.90 5.92
N LEU A 103 0.38 -5.30 5.34
CA LEU A 103 0.26 -4.31 4.27
C LEU A 103 0.58 -5.01 2.94
N ILE A 104 -0.40 -5.07 2.05
CA ILE A 104 -0.33 -5.86 0.82
C ILE A 104 -0.25 -4.96 -0.39
N GLY A 105 0.72 -5.23 -1.26
CA GLY A 105 0.89 -4.66 -2.57
C GLY A 105 1.48 -5.62 -3.57
N HIS A 106 1.75 -5.15 -4.81
CA HIS A 106 2.43 -5.95 -5.82
C HIS A 106 3.39 -5.16 -6.70
N LEU A 107 4.48 -5.81 -7.07
CA LEU A 107 5.61 -5.24 -7.82
C LEU A 107 5.42 -5.28 -9.33
N ASP A 108 4.63 -6.25 -9.80
CA ASP A 108 4.43 -6.51 -11.23
C ASP A 108 3.33 -5.64 -11.84
N THR A 109 3.27 -5.63 -13.15
CA THR A 109 2.26 -4.93 -13.93
C THR A 109 1.86 -5.78 -15.13
N VAL A 110 0.71 -5.50 -15.75
CA VAL A 110 0.29 -6.10 -17.03
C VAL A 110 1.16 -5.66 -18.23
N PHE A 111 2.04 -4.64 -18.06
CA PHE A 111 2.80 -4.04 -19.15
C PHE A 111 4.16 -4.75 -19.34
N GLU A 112 4.19 -5.75 -20.19
CA GLU A 112 5.41 -6.49 -20.53
C GLU A 112 6.43 -5.62 -21.29
N GLN A 113 7.67 -6.13 -21.45
CA GLN A 113 8.77 -5.38 -22.09
C GLN A 113 8.48 -4.88 -23.50
N ASN A 114 7.61 -5.55 -24.25
CA ASN A 114 7.18 -5.16 -25.58
C ASN A 114 6.02 -4.16 -25.62
N SER A 115 5.51 -3.72 -24.49
CA SER A 115 4.48 -2.70 -24.41
C SER A 115 5.03 -1.35 -24.88
N ALA A 116 4.24 -0.60 -25.64
CA ALA A 116 4.57 0.78 -26.00
C ALA A 116 4.41 1.77 -24.81
N PHE A 117 3.70 1.36 -23.74
CA PHE A 117 3.48 2.16 -22.54
C PHE A 117 4.50 1.79 -21.47
N GLN A 118 5.60 2.57 -21.36
CA GLN A 118 6.75 2.25 -20.53
C GLN A 118 7.21 3.38 -19.61
N GLN A 119 6.77 4.62 -19.85
CA GLN A 119 7.37 5.79 -19.23
C GLN A 119 6.43 6.45 -18.23
N PHE A 120 6.99 6.91 -17.11
CA PHE A 120 6.32 7.86 -16.26
C PHE A 120 6.18 9.21 -16.96
N THR A 121 5.00 9.78 -16.93
CA THR A 121 4.74 11.12 -17.46
C THR A 121 3.97 11.92 -16.43
N ARG A 122 4.55 13.02 -15.97
CA ARG A 122 3.89 13.96 -15.07
C ARG A 122 3.08 14.97 -15.87
N LEU A 123 1.81 15.10 -15.54
CA LEU A 123 0.89 16.14 -16.00
C LEU A 123 0.68 17.15 -14.85
N ALA A 124 -0.06 18.22 -15.09
CA ALA A 124 -0.22 19.28 -14.08
C ALA A 124 -0.72 18.76 -12.72
N ASP A 125 -1.77 17.94 -12.72
CA ASP A 125 -2.43 17.40 -11.52
C ASP A 125 -2.45 15.86 -11.48
N LYS A 126 -1.83 15.19 -12.47
CA LYS A 126 -1.86 13.74 -12.65
C LYS A 126 -0.50 13.21 -13.08
N ALA A 127 -0.35 11.91 -12.95
CA ALA A 127 0.74 11.17 -13.55
C ALA A 127 0.19 9.96 -14.31
N THR A 128 0.89 9.54 -15.37
CA THR A 128 0.60 8.32 -16.10
C THR A 128 1.87 7.49 -16.24
N GLY A 129 1.72 6.18 -16.31
CA GLY A 129 2.83 5.23 -16.46
C GLY A 129 2.43 3.84 -15.98
N PRO A 130 3.18 2.79 -16.35
CA PRO A 130 2.90 1.42 -15.92
C PRO A 130 2.89 1.28 -14.40
N GLY A 131 1.74 0.87 -13.84
CA GLY A 131 1.61 0.68 -12.40
C GLY A 131 1.40 1.96 -11.58
N VAL A 132 1.28 3.17 -12.18
CA VAL A 132 0.99 4.41 -11.42
C VAL A 132 -0.24 4.25 -10.53
N ASN A 133 -1.24 3.54 -11.01
CA ASN A 133 -2.50 3.29 -10.29
C ASN A 133 -2.59 1.85 -9.78
N ASP A 134 -2.06 0.89 -10.53
CA ASP A 134 -2.14 -0.55 -10.31
C ASP A 134 -0.74 -1.17 -10.40
N MET A 135 -0.02 -1.45 -9.23
CA MET A 135 -0.33 -0.73 -7.99
C MET A 135 0.93 -0.10 -7.37
N LYS A 136 1.96 0.23 -8.17
CA LYS A 136 3.19 0.89 -7.66
C LYS A 136 2.89 2.18 -6.87
N GLY A 137 1.80 2.89 -7.25
CA GLY A 137 1.31 4.03 -6.49
C GLY A 137 0.88 3.64 -5.07
N GLY A 138 0.17 2.53 -4.92
CA GLY A 138 -0.21 1.96 -3.63
C GLY A 138 1.01 1.51 -2.82
N ASP A 139 1.98 0.87 -3.46
CA ASP A 139 3.24 0.48 -2.81
C ASP A 139 4.00 1.70 -2.27
N VAL A 140 4.06 2.79 -3.04
CA VAL A 140 4.65 4.06 -2.59
C VAL A 140 3.88 4.65 -1.42
N VAL A 141 2.54 4.55 -1.40
CA VAL A 141 1.72 4.99 -0.26
C VAL A 141 2.08 4.19 0.99
N ILE A 142 2.26 2.87 0.90
CA ILE A 142 2.71 2.03 2.02
C ILE A 142 4.05 2.55 2.57
N ILE A 143 5.05 2.71 1.70
CA ILE A 143 6.38 3.19 2.11
C ILE A 143 6.30 4.55 2.80
N LYS A 144 5.56 5.51 2.23
CA LYS A 144 5.46 6.87 2.79
C LYS A 144 4.62 6.93 4.06
N ALA A 145 3.65 6.05 4.23
CA ALA A 145 2.92 5.89 5.48
C ALA A 145 3.85 5.39 6.60
N LEU A 146 4.62 4.33 6.35
CA LEU A 146 5.58 3.79 7.32
C LEU A 146 6.68 4.82 7.67
N GLU A 147 7.21 5.54 6.67
CA GLU A 147 8.16 6.64 6.89
C GLU A 147 7.55 7.78 7.72
N THR A 148 6.27 8.10 7.49
CA THR A 148 5.55 9.11 8.28
C THR A 148 5.40 8.69 9.73
N LEU A 149 5.06 7.42 9.99
CA LEU A 149 4.95 6.88 11.35
C LEU A 149 6.30 6.84 12.06
N ALA A 150 7.39 6.54 11.34
CA ALA A 150 8.75 6.61 11.88
C ALA A 150 9.12 8.04 12.29
N ASP A 151 8.89 9.03 11.43
CA ASP A 151 9.15 10.44 11.71
C ASP A 151 8.27 11.01 12.84
N ALA A 152 7.07 10.45 13.01
CA ALA A 152 6.20 10.75 14.15
C ALA A 152 6.63 10.06 15.44
N GLY A 153 7.57 9.10 15.39
CA GLY A 153 8.06 8.34 16.54
C GLY A 153 7.08 7.27 17.05
N VAL A 154 6.19 6.77 16.18
CA VAL A 154 5.15 5.82 16.54
C VAL A 154 5.15 4.53 15.70
N LEU A 155 6.15 4.34 14.82
CA LEU A 155 6.23 3.16 13.96
C LEU A 155 6.19 1.85 14.78
N ASP A 156 6.91 1.79 15.89
CA ASP A 156 7.05 0.59 16.70
C ASP A 156 5.88 0.33 17.66
N TYR A 157 4.83 1.17 17.63
CA TYR A 157 3.59 0.91 18.39
C TYR A 157 2.75 -0.21 17.81
N SER A 158 3.02 -0.61 16.57
CA SER A 158 2.40 -1.74 15.89
C SER A 158 3.46 -2.62 15.23
N ARG A 159 3.14 -3.90 15.06
CA ARG A 159 3.88 -4.80 14.21
C ARG A 159 3.35 -4.66 12.79
N TYR A 160 4.23 -4.46 11.83
CA TYR A 160 3.91 -4.40 10.42
C TYR A 160 4.60 -5.53 9.67
N ILE A 161 3.85 -6.25 8.86
CA ILE A 161 4.37 -7.12 7.81
C ILE A 161 4.00 -6.48 6.48
N VAL A 162 4.99 -6.14 5.65
CA VAL A 162 4.78 -5.69 4.28
C VAL A 162 4.96 -6.88 3.35
N ALA A 163 4.01 -7.11 2.46
CA ALA A 163 4.05 -8.19 1.48
C ALA A 163 3.83 -7.60 0.07
N PHE A 164 4.91 -7.43 -0.69
CA PHE A 164 4.87 -7.04 -2.10
C PHE A 164 5.06 -8.28 -2.98
N THR A 165 3.97 -8.76 -3.57
CA THR A 165 4.01 -9.92 -4.47
C THR A 165 4.47 -9.52 -5.86
N GLY A 166 5.20 -10.39 -6.55
CA GLY A 166 5.72 -10.09 -7.89
C GLY A 166 5.01 -10.87 -9.00
N ASP A 167 3.78 -11.32 -8.75
CA ASP A 167 3.00 -12.12 -9.69
C ASP A 167 1.47 -11.98 -9.48
N GLU A 168 1.03 -10.79 -9.04
CA GLU A 168 -0.39 -10.55 -8.83
C GLU A 168 -1.15 -10.64 -10.15
N GLU A 169 -0.66 -9.92 -11.16
CA GLU A 169 -1.27 -9.78 -12.48
C GLU A 169 -1.28 -11.11 -13.29
N LYS A 170 -0.32 -11.97 -13.01
CA LYS A 170 -0.23 -13.27 -13.63
C LYS A 170 0.35 -14.30 -12.66
N SER A 171 -0.52 -14.82 -11.78
CA SER A 171 -0.12 -15.70 -10.70
C SER A 171 0.65 -16.95 -11.16
N GLY A 172 1.70 -17.31 -10.42
CA GLY A 172 2.41 -18.58 -10.57
C GLY A 172 1.48 -19.78 -10.26
N SER A 173 1.79 -20.93 -10.81
CA SER A 173 1.04 -22.17 -10.59
C SER A 173 1.94 -23.28 -10.05
N PRO A 174 1.53 -24.01 -9.00
CA PRO A 174 0.25 -23.90 -8.29
C PRO A 174 0.18 -22.68 -7.37
N LYS A 175 -1.01 -22.13 -7.17
CA LYS A 175 -1.23 -20.99 -6.27
C LYS A 175 -0.84 -21.25 -4.81
N SER A 176 -0.86 -22.51 -4.38
CA SER A 176 -0.38 -22.90 -3.04
C SER A 176 1.11 -22.57 -2.83
N VAL A 177 1.92 -22.57 -3.88
CA VAL A 177 3.32 -22.11 -3.82
C VAL A 177 3.38 -20.60 -3.93
N SER A 178 2.76 -20.03 -4.97
CA SER A 178 2.83 -18.59 -5.28
C SER A 178 2.20 -17.70 -4.17
N ARG A 179 1.25 -18.20 -3.40
CA ARG A 179 0.58 -17.45 -2.31
C ARG A 179 0.89 -17.99 -0.91
N GLY A 180 1.73 -19.01 -0.79
CA GLY A 180 2.04 -19.66 0.50
C GLY A 180 2.50 -18.64 1.55
N HIS A 181 3.54 -17.86 1.26
CA HIS A 181 4.08 -16.88 2.18
C HIS A 181 3.10 -15.74 2.52
N LEU A 182 2.24 -15.36 1.57
CA LEU A 182 1.20 -14.36 1.85
C LEU A 182 0.15 -14.89 2.84
N LEU A 183 -0.24 -16.16 2.69
CA LEU A 183 -1.16 -16.81 3.63
C LEU A 183 -0.52 -16.96 5.01
N GLU A 184 0.74 -17.40 5.07
CA GLU A 184 1.51 -17.47 6.32
C GLU A 184 1.62 -16.12 7.04
N ALA A 185 1.82 -15.02 6.30
CA ALA A 185 1.82 -13.68 6.87
C ALA A 185 0.43 -13.25 7.36
N ALA A 186 -0.62 -13.60 6.60
CA ALA A 186 -2.00 -13.28 6.98
C ALA A 186 -2.47 -14.01 8.25
N GLU A 187 -1.96 -15.23 8.49
CA GLU A 187 -2.26 -16.00 9.71
C GLU A 187 -1.61 -15.37 10.97
N GLN A 188 -0.57 -14.56 10.80
CA GLN A 188 0.15 -13.92 11.89
C GLN A 188 -0.41 -12.54 12.26
N CYS A 189 -1.25 -11.93 11.41
CA CYS A 189 -1.70 -10.56 11.60
C CYS A 189 -3.20 -10.47 11.92
N ASP A 190 -3.55 -9.43 12.69
CA ASP A 190 -4.91 -9.14 13.13
C ASP A 190 -5.73 -8.45 12.03
N LEU A 191 -5.07 -7.73 11.14
CA LEU A 191 -5.66 -6.92 10.07
C LEU A 191 -4.82 -7.01 8.80
N ALA A 192 -5.47 -7.09 7.64
CA ALA A 192 -4.83 -6.97 6.34
C ALA A 192 -5.38 -5.76 5.57
N LEU A 193 -4.49 -4.95 5.02
CA LEU A 193 -4.79 -3.76 4.24
C LEU A 193 -4.18 -3.91 2.84
N GLY A 194 -5.03 -3.95 1.82
CA GLY A 194 -4.63 -3.91 0.40
C GLY A 194 -4.67 -2.46 -0.10
N PHE A 195 -3.62 -2.05 -0.79
CA PHE A 195 -3.47 -0.66 -1.27
C PHE A 195 -3.74 -0.53 -2.77
N GLU A 196 -4.68 -1.33 -3.26
CA GLU A 196 -5.19 -1.25 -4.63
C GLU A 196 -5.92 0.08 -4.89
N TYR A 197 -6.15 0.39 -6.17
CA TYR A 197 -6.85 1.61 -6.53
C TYR A 197 -8.29 1.64 -5.99
N ALA A 198 -8.69 2.78 -5.45
CA ALA A 198 -10.04 3.00 -4.97
C ALA A 198 -11.01 3.34 -6.12
N LYS A 199 -12.27 2.91 -6.00
CA LYS A 199 -13.34 3.29 -6.96
C LYS A 199 -13.78 4.76 -6.83
N GLY A 200 -13.36 5.44 -5.77
CA GLY A 200 -13.64 6.84 -5.50
C GLY A 200 -12.78 7.32 -4.33
N LEU A 201 -12.66 8.65 -4.20
CA LEU A 201 -11.76 9.28 -3.21
C LEU A 201 -12.07 8.90 -1.75
N ASP A 202 -13.33 8.59 -1.47
CA ASP A 202 -13.81 8.28 -0.11
C ASP A 202 -14.31 6.82 0.00
N SER A 203 -13.77 5.92 -0.81
CA SER A 203 -14.21 4.53 -0.84
C SER A 203 -13.14 3.56 -0.37
N ALA A 204 -13.55 2.60 0.46
CA ALA A 204 -12.77 1.43 0.81
C ALA A 204 -13.62 0.17 0.57
N ALA A 205 -13.01 -0.87 0.01
CA ALA A 205 -13.66 -2.17 -0.09
C ALA A 205 -13.36 -2.99 1.16
N VAL A 206 -14.40 -3.56 1.77
CA VAL A 206 -14.26 -4.48 2.90
C VAL A 206 -14.51 -5.89 2.40
N ALA A 207 -13.49 -6.76 2.49
CA ALA A 207 -13.65 -8.18 2.22
C ALA A 207 -14.42 -8.84 3.36
N ARG A 208 -15.40 -9.68 3.00
CA ARG A 208 -16.15 -10.50 3.95
C ARG A 208 -15.83 -11.97 3.67
N ARG A 209 -15.71 -12.75 4.73
CA ARG A 209 -15.70 -14.21 4.66
C ARG A 209 -17.11 -14.74 4.38
#